data_c98f2587d70a061c4e36a807590e2610
#
_entry.id   c98f2587d70a061c4e36a807590e2610
#
_cell.length_a   1.000
_cell.length_b   1.000
_cell.length_c   1.000
_cell.angle_alpha   90.00
_cell.angle_beta   90.00
_cell.angle_gamma   90.00
#
_symmetry.space_group_name_H-M   'P 1'
#
loop_
_entity.id
_entity.type
_entity.pdbx_description
1 polymer ?
#
loop_
_entity_poly.entity_id
_entity_poly.type
_entity_poly.pdbx_seq_one_letter_code
_entity_poly.pdbx_strand_id
1 'polypeptide(L)'
;MNNETNRRSVVSALIIATFLTAIEGTIVSTAMPKIVEDLGGSHLYTWVISVYLLTTVISTPIFGKLADLYGRKIMFILGVLIFLAGSTLSGLSQSMEQLVIFRAIQGIGAGALTTIPFTIIGDIFTYEQRGKIQGLISSVWGVSGIIGPLAGGFIVDQISWHWIFFMNIPFGIVSIFLIWMSLHEQIEKKKHVIDYAGIFTFAISTTAFLFALSLLKEQKQMTGTILTLFVVTIIGVLLFLWIEAKGREPMLPLSLFAVPMITIANIAGFLLGFILITANFYIPLWVQGVTNLNATLSGVTMLPMSVAWLCGAILSGRWLSKTAIGKVTLTGTLVITAGCLGMVFFQTDTTIPWMMVVTAIMGFGYGITFTAFSVAVQSAVDWKMRGAAMGSHNLMKNLGQAIGIAVSGLWLSDQLKGIELETSLHTIFIKLVVLSLFALGASGMLLRKKAKQFSPK
;
A
#
# COMPACT_ATOMS: atom_id res chain seq x y z
N MET A 1 -26.33 -1.99 32.84
CA MET A 1 -25.84 -1.46 31.54
C MET A 1 -25.57 -2.65 30.65
N ASN A 2 -26.26 -2.75 29.50
CA ASN A 2 -26.13 -3.90 28.60
C ASN A 2 -24.68 -4.03 28.10
N ASN A 3 -24.02 -5.13 28.50
CA ASN A 3 -22.65 -5.47 28.09
C ASN A 3 -22.59 -6.05 26.66
N GLU A 4 -23.50 -5.64 25.78
CA GLU A 4 -23.50 -6.11 24.39
C GLU A 4 -22.70 -5.18 23.49
N THR A 5 -21.86 -5.78 22.64
CA THR A 5 -21.08 -5.04 21.64
C THR A 5 -22.03 -4.33 20.65
N ASN A 6 -21.95 -3.01 20.59
CA ASN A 6 -22.69 -2.24 19.58
C ASN A 6 -22.02 -2.33 18.22
N ARG A 7 -22.45 -3.30 17.41
CA ARG A 7 -21.86 -3.62 16.10
C ARG A 7 -21.81 -2.43 15.14
N ARG A 8 -22.82 -1.54 15.15
CA ARG A 8 -22.85 -0.37 14.25
C ARG A 8 -21.75 0.62 14.60
N SER A 9 -21.61 0.97 15.87
CA SER A 9 -20.57 1.90 16.34
C SER A 9 -19.17 1.33 16.12
N VAL A 10 -18.99 0.01 16.33
CA VAL A 10 -17.71 -0.66 16.03
C VAL A 10 -17.39 -0.56 14.55
N VAL A 11 -18.33 -0.88 13.65
CA VAL A 11 -18.11 -0.77 12.20
C VAL A 11 -17.77 0.66 11.80
N SER A 12 -18.46 1.67 12.35
CA SER A 12 -18.13 3.08 12.07
C SER A 12 -16.72 3.44 12.50
N ALA A 13 -16.26 2.96 13.66
CA ALA A 13 -14.87 3.17 14.11
C ALA A 13 -13.86 2.52 13.18
N LEU A 14 -14.13 1.29 12.71
CA LEU A 14 -13.25 0.58 11.77
C LEU A 14 -13.21 1.26 10.40
N ILE A 15 -14.34 1.80 9.92
CA ILE A 15 -14.40 2.60 8.69
C ILE A 15 -13.51 3.84 8.83
N ILE A 16 -13.63 4.58 9.94
CA ILE A 16 -12.81 5.78 10.19
C ILE A 16 -11.32 5.41 10.24
N ALA A 17 -10.94 4.35 10.96
CA ALA A 17 -9.56 3.91 11.04
C ALA A 17 -8.99 3.47 9.68
N THR A 18 -9.78 2.78 8.87
CA THR A 18 -9.40 2.40 7.50
C THR A 18 -9.26 3.63 6.62
N PHE A 19 -10.15 4.62 6.78
CA PHE A 19 -10.07 5.89 6.05
C PHE A 19 -8.76 6.63 6.35
N LEU A 20 -8.32 6.70 7.62
CA LEU A 20 -7.05 7.32 8.00
C LEU A 20 -5.86 6.71 7.24
N THR A 21 -5.76 5.38 7.20
CA THR A 21 -4.65 4.71 6.50
C THR A 21 -4.78 4.77 4.98
N ALA A 22 -6.00 4.76 4.46
CA ALA A 22 -6.25 4.78 3.02
C ALA A 22 -6.01 6.17 2.41
N ILE A 23 -6.41 7.24 3.10
CA ILE A 23 -6.20 8.61 2.62
C ILE A 23 -4.72 8.99 2.66
N GLU A 24 -3.98 8.50 3.65
CA GLU A 24 -2.56 8.79 3.87
C GLU A 24 -1.70 8.46 2.64
N GLY A 25 -1.99 7.34 1.98
CA GLY A 25 -1.25 6.90 0.79
C GLY A 25 -1.42 7.80 -0.43
N THR A 26 -2.47 8.63 -0.45
CA THR A 26 -2.80 9.48 -1.60
C THR A 26 -2.63 10.98 -1.31
N ILE A 27 -2.95 11.42 -0.09
CA ILE A 27 -2.88 12.83 0.28
C ILE A 27 -1.43 13.33 0.36
N VAL A 28 -0.52 12.51 0.89
CA VAL A 28 0.90 12.87 1.02
C VAL A 28 1.57 13.02 -0.34
N SER A 29 1.20 12.19 -1.33
CA SER A 29 1.81 12.25 -2.67
C SER A 29 1.56 13.59 -3.36
N THR A 30 0.39 14.20 -3.17
CA THR A 30 0.07 15.53 -3.72
C THR A 30 0.76 16.67 -2.98
N ALA A 31 1.07 16.47 -1.70
CA ALA A 31 1.73 17.47 -0.86
C ALA A 31 3.26 17.47 -0.97
N MET A 32 3.86 16.33 -1.38
CA MET A 32 5.32 16.15 -1.35
C MET A 32 6.12 17.21 -2.09
N PRO A 33 5.73 17.68 -3.31
CA PRO A 33 6.49 18.75 -3.96
C PRO A 33 6.58 20.03 -3.12
N LYS A 34 5.46 20.41 -2.47
CA LYS A 34 5.43 21.60 -1.59
C LYS A 34 6.21 21.40 -0.31
N ILE A 35 6.13 20.20 0.29
CA ILE A 35 6.91 19.83 1.48
C ILE A 35 8.42 19.98 1.21
N VAL A 36 8.88 19.50 0.04
CA VAL A 36 10.30 19.62 -0.35
C VAL A 36 10.69 21.07 -0.64
N GLU A 37 9.78 21.85 -1.20
CA GLU A 37 10.03 23.28 -1.41
C GLU A 37 10.24 24.02 -0.08
N ASP A 38 9.46 23.67 0.95
CA ASP A 38 9.49 24.34 2.26
C ASP A 38 10.61 23.80 3.17
N LEU A 39 10.84 22.47 3.21
CA LEU A 39 11.80 21.83 4.13
C LEU A 39 13.18 21.57 3.49
N GLY A 40 13.28 21.67 2.15
CA GLY A 40 14.47 21.21 1.43
C GLY A 40 14.59 19.68 1.40
N GLY A 41 15.82 19.15 1.32
CA GLY A 41 16.08 17.72 1.45
C GLY A 41 15.50 16.85 0.34
N SER A 42 15.57 17.30 -0.93
CA SER A 42 15.02 16.55 -2.09
C SER A 42 15.51 15.12 -2.22
N HIS A 43 16.71 14.81 -1.71
CA HIS A 43 17.27 13.46 -1.69
C HIS A 43 16.45 12.49 -0.80
N LEU A 44 15.73 13.02 0.20
CA LEU A 44 14.84 12.24 1.08
C LEU A 44 13.40 12.13 0.55
N TYR A 45 13.08 12.70 -0.61
CA TYR A 45 11.73 12.72 -1.19
C TYR A 45 11.03 11.36 -1.13
N THR A 46 11.71 10.31 -1.58
CA THR A 46 11.15 8.96 -1.61
C THR A 46 11.11 8.28 -0.24
N TRP A 47 12.00 8.70 0.68
CA TRP A 47 12.06 8.12 2.02
C TRP A 47 10.82 8.38 2.85
N VAL A 48 10.20 9.55 2.70
CA VAL A 48 8.99 9.92 3.43
C VAL A 48 7.87 8.89 3.27
N ILE A 49 7.77 8.27 2.09
CA ILE A 49 6.77 7.22 1.83
C ILE A 49 7.33 5.83 2.05
N SER A 50 8.57 5.57 1.59
CA SER A 50 9.17 4.25 1.73
C SER A 50 9.23 3.80 3.18
N VAL A 51 9.64 4.68 4.10
CA VAL A 51 9.73 4.34 5.53
C VAL A 51 8.36 4.08 6.16
N TYR A 52 7.34 4.85 5.78
CA TYR A 52 5.98 4.63 6.23
C TYR A 52 5.45 3.26 5.78
N LEU A 53 5.61 2.94 4.49
CA LEU A 53 5.20 1.64 3.95
C LEU A 53 5.99 0.49 4.58
N LEU A 54 7.29 0.65 4.74
CA LEU A 54 8.17 -0.35 5.35
C LEU A 54 7.73 -0.66 6.79
N THR A 55 7.59 0.38 7.62
CA THR A 55 7.20 0.19 9.02
C THR A 55 5.77 -0.32 9.14
N THR A 56 4.86 0.04 8.24
CA THR A 56 3.52 -0.54 8.15
C THR A 56 3.57 -2.04 7.87
N VAL A 57 4.37 -2.46 6.88
CA VAL A 57 4.51 -3.87 6.51
C VAL A 57 5.11 -4.69 7.64
N ILE A 58 6.15 -4.18 8.30
CA ILE A 58 6.82 -4.86 9.43
C ILE A 58 5.88 -4.97 10.63
N SER A 59 5.16 -3.92 10.98
CA SER A 59 4.30 -3.87 12.16
C SER A 59 2.98 -4.63 12.00
N THR A 60 2.50 -4.83 10.77
CA THR A 60 1.25 -5.56 10.46
C THR A 60 1.17 -6.94 11.12
N PRO A 61 2.13 -7.88 10.94
CA PRO A 61 2.07 -9.18 11.61
C PRO A 61 2.28 -9.08 13.11
N ILE A 62 3.06 -8.11 13.58
CA ILE A 62 3.30 -7.87 15.02
C ILE A 62 1.98 -7.53 15.70
N PHE A 63 1.27 -6.51 15.20
CA PHE A 63 -0.02 -6.11 15.77
C PHE A 63 -1.09 -7.17 15.63
N GLY A 64 -1.07 -7.98 14.55
CA GLY A 64 -1.96 -9.13 14.42
C GLY A 64 -1.81 -10.10 15.59
N LYS A 65 -0.58 -10.51 15.89
CA LYS A 65 -0.27 -11.43 17.01
C LYS A 65 -0.49 -10.78 18.38
N LEU A 66 -0.09 -9.53 18.56
CA LEU A 66 -0.33 -8.80 19.81
C LEU A 66 -1.83 -8.65 20.10
N ALA A 67 -2.64 -8.44 19.07
CA ALA A 67 -4.10 -8.36 19.20
C ALA A 67 -4.70 -9.70 19.64
N ASP A 68 -4.14 -10.83 19.21
CA ASP A 68 -4.57 -12.15 19.66
C ASP A 68 -4.16 -12.45 21.13
N LEU A 69 -3.04 -11.89 21.60
CA LEU A 69 -2.53 -12.08 22.96
C LEU A 69 -3.15 -11.12 23.99
N TYR A 70 -3.24 -9.83 23.63
CA TYR A 70 -3.61 -8.76 24.57
C TYR A 70 -5.02 -8.19 24.32
N GLY A 71 -5.71 -8.69 23.29
CA GLY A 71 -7.04 -8.24 22.90
C GLY A 71 -7.03 -7.19 21.79
N ARG A 72 -8.04 -7.28 20.93
CA ARG A 72 -8.17 -6.43 19.72
C ARG A 72 -8.45 -4.98 20.09
N LYS A 73 -9.27 -4.76 21.14
CA LYS A 73 -9.65 -3.42 21.61
C LYS A 73 -8.44 -2.58 22.01
N ILE A 74 -7.59 -3.15 22.89
CA ILE A 74 -6.42 -2.46 23.43
C ILE A 74 -5.40 -2.20 22.30
N MET A 75 -5.12 -3.21 21.49
CA MET A 75 -4.14 -3.10 20.41
C MET A 75 -4.60 -2.17 19.29
N PHE A 76 -5.90 -2.11 19.01
CA PHE A 76 -6.48 -1.12 18.08
C PHE A 76 -6.26 0.30 18.60
N ILE A 77 -6.62 0.58 19.84
CA ILE A 77 -6.46 1.91 20.45
C ILE A 77 -4.98 2.31 20.46
N LEU A 78 -4.08 1.41 20.87
CA LEU A 78 -2.64 1.66 20.85
C LEU A 78 -2.14 1.97 19.43
N GLY A 79 -2.59 1.22 18.42
CA GLY A 79 -2.27 1.47 17.03
C GLY A 79 -2.72 2.84 16.53
N VAL A 80 -3.97 3.24 16.86
CA VAL A 80 -4.47 4.59 16.53
C VAL A 80 -3.65 5.67 17.24
N LEU A 81 -3.33 5.50 18.53
CA LEU A 81 -2.52 6.47 19.28
C LEU A 81 -1.12 6.64 18.68
N ILE A 82 -0.45 5.55 18.33
CA ILE A 82 0.88 5.60 17.67
C ILE A 82 0.75 6.29 16.31
N PHE A 83 -0.28 5.97 15.53
CA PHE A 83 -0.54 6.60 14.24
C PHE A 83 -0.74 8.11 14.39
N LEU A 84 -1.59 8.54 15.34
CA LEU A 84 -1.84 9.95 15.60
C LEU A 84 -0.61 10.69 16.13
N ALA A 85 0.17 10.06 17.00
CA ALA A 85 1.43 10.64 17.48
C ALA A 85 2.39 10.87 16.31
N GLY A 86 2.63 9.87 15.45
CA GLY A 86 3.46 10.00 14.27
C GLY A 86 2.91 11.04 13.29
N SER A 87 1.60 11.09 13.08
CA SER A 87 0.94 12.09 12.23
C SER A 87 1.11 13.51 12.77
N THR A 88 0.85 13.73 14.06
CA THR A 88 1.00 15.03 14.69
C THR A 88 2.45 15.52 14.60
N LEU A 89 3.41 14.64 14.92
CA LEU A 89 4.84 14.96 14.83
C LEU A 89 5.24 15.25 13.37
N SER A 90 4.70 14.53 12.38
CA SER A 90 4.92 14.79 10.96
C SER A 90 4.43 16.20 10.57
N GLY A 91 3.28 16.62 11.09
CA GLY A 91 2.76 17.96 10.88
C GLY A 91 3.55 19.05 11.62
N LEU A 92 4.39 18.72 12.58
CA LEU A 92 5.26 19.63 13.32
C LEU A 92 6.72 19.60 12.83
N SER A 93 7.05 18.82 11.82
CA SER A 93 8.42 18.66 11.34
C SER A 93 8.98 19.96 10.76
N GLN A 94 10.24 20.23 11.10
CA GLN A 94 10.99 21.43 10.67
C GLN A 94 12.14 21.06 9.71
N SER A 95 12.36 19.76 9.46
CA SER A 95 13.31 19.26 8.48
C SER A 95 12.79 17.95 7.85
N MET A 96 13.33 17.60 6.69
CA MET A 96 12.95 16.38 5.99
C MET A 96 13.35 15.13 6.78
N GLU A 97 14.46 15.15 7.51
CA GLU A 97 14.91 14.04 8.37
C GLU A 97 13.93 13.80 9.51
N GLN A 98 13.44 14.86 10.17
CA GLN A 98 12.41 14.73 11.20
C GLN A 98 11.13 14.13 10.61
N LEU A 99 10.71 14.63 9.44
CA LEU A 99 9.53 14.09 8.75
C LEU A 99 9.68 12.59 8.50
N VAL A 100 10.82 12.13 7.98
CA VAL A 100 11.09 10.70 7.73
C VAL A 100 10.99 9.88 9.02
N ILE A 101 11.58 10.34 10.13
CA ILE A 101 11.51 9.65 11.43
C ILE A 101 10.06 9.56 11.93
N PHE A 102 9.33 10.67 11.85
CA PHE A 102 7.94 10.71 12.32
C PHE A 102 7.00 9.89 11.43
N ARG A 103 7.29 9.78 10.14
CA ARG A 103 6.61 8.87 9.21
C ARG A 103 6.85 7.40 9.56
N ALA A 104 8.05 7.05 10.05
CA ALA A 104 8.31 5.69 10.56
C ALA A 104 7.41 5.36 11.76
N ILE A 105 7.26 6.29 12.71
CA ILE A 105 6.36 6.13 13.86
C ILE A 105 4.90 5.98 13.38
N GLN A 106 4.46 6.83 12.47
CA GLN A 106 3.11 6.79 11.91
C GLN A 106 2.83 5.44 11.22
N GLY A 107 3.79 4.93 10.44
CA GLY A 107 3.68 3.64 9.78
C GLY A 107 3.57 2.45 10.74
N ILE A 108 4.24 2.49 11.90
CA ILE A 108 4.06 1.47 12.95
C ILE A 108 2.60 1.41 13.38
N GLY A 109 1.95 2.55 13.64
CA GLY A 109 0.53 2.62 13.97
C GLY A 109 -0.38 2.15 12.83
N ALA A 110 -0.03 2.49 11.58
CA ALA A 110 -0.77 2.08 10.40
C ALA A 110 -0.84 0.55 10.24
N GLY A 111 0.20 -0.20 10.64
CA GLY A 111 0.18 -1.66 10.62
C GLY A 111 -0.92 -2.27 11.49
N ALA A 112 -1.22 -1.67 12.64
CA ALA A 112 -2.36 -2.06 13.47
C ALA A 112 -3.70 -1.78 12.76
N LEU A 113 -3.83 -0.59 12.17
CA LEU A 113 -5.05 -0.13 11.50
C LEU A 113 -5.35 -0.88 10.20
N THR A 114 -4.37 -1.50 9.58
CA THR A 114 -4.56 -2.35 8.39
C THR A 114 -4.94 -3.79 8.73
N THR A 115 -4.63 -4.27 9.93
CA THR A 115 -4.82 -5.69 10.32
C THR A 115 -5.99 -5.88 11.27
N ILE A 116 -6.03 -5.12 12.37
CA ILE A 116 -6.99 -5.34 13.48
C ILE A 116 -8.45 -5.14 13.05
N PRO A 117 -8.82 -4.22 12.15
CA PRO A 117 -10.20 -4.11 11.69
C PRO A 117 -10.75 -5.41 11.11
N PHE A 118 -9.96 -6.14 10.33
CA PHE A 118 -10.40 -7.41 9.74
C PHE A 118 -10.56 -8.52 10.78
N THR A 119 -9.73 -8.54 11.82
CA THR A 119 -9.86 -9.51 12.93
C THR A 119 -11.09 -9.20 13.77
N ILE A 120 -11.34 -7.94 14.14
CA ILE A 120 -12.55 -7.54 14.87
C ILE A 120 -13.81 -7.95 14.10
N ILE A 121 -13.87 -7.71 12.78
CA ILE A 121 -15.00 -8.14 11.95
C ILE A 121 -15.16 -9.65 12.00
N GLY A 122 -14.05 -10.39 11.96
CA GLY A 122 -14.04 -11.83 12.10
C GLY A 122 -14.63 -12.33 13.40
N ASP A 123 -14.50 -11.58 14.49
CA ASP A 123 -14.97 -11.99 15.82
C ASP A 123 -16.45 -11.64 16.06
N ILE A 124 -16.91 -10.48 15.59
CA ILE A 124 -18.23 -9.97 15.95
C ILE A 124 -19.35 -10.24 14.92
N PHE A 125 -18.98 -10.71 13.70
CA PHE A 125 -19.94 -10.99 12.64
C PHE A 125 -19.95 -12.45 12.22
N THR A 126 -21.16 -12.96 11.87
CA THR A 126 -21.29 -14.28 11.27
C THR A 126 -20.67 -14.33 9.87
N TYR A 127 -20.38 -15.52 9.40
CA TYR A 127 -19.75 -15.74 8.10
C TYR A 127 -20.45 -14.99 6.95
N GLU A 128 -21.79 -15.07 6.90
CA GLU A 128 -22.60 -14.46 5.85
C GLU A 128 -22.54 -12.92 5.88
N GLN A 129 -22.39 -12.35 7.09
CA GLN A 129 -22.32 -10.90 7.30
C GLN A 129 -20.94 -10.33 6.99
N ARG A 130 -19.87 -11.10 7.22
CA ARG A 130 -18.47 -10.66 7.03
C ARG A 130 -18.21 -10.14 5.62
N GLY A 131 -18.71 -10.82 4.59
CA GLY A 131 -18.51 -10.42 3.19
C GLY A 131 -19.06 -9.02 2.90
N LYS A 132 -20.26 -8.73 3.43
CA LYS A 132 -20.90 -7.41 3.26
C LYS A 132 -20.10 -6.29 3.97
N ILE A 133 -19.66 -6.55 5.21
CA ILE A 133 -18.92 -5.56 6.01
C ILE A 133 -17.51 -5.35 5.45
N GLN A 134 -16.82 -6.40 5.02
CA GLN A 134 -15.53 -6.29 4.34
C GLN A 134 -15.63 -5.51 3.02
N GLY A 135 -16.72 -5.73 2.26
CA GLY A 135 -17.01 -4.94 1.06
C GLY A 135 -17.17 -3.44 1.38
N LEU A 136 -17.86 -3.12 2.49
CA LEU A 136 -18.01 -1.74 2.96
C LEU A 136 -16.66 -1.11 3.34
N ILE A 137 -15.82 -1.83 4.09
CA ILE A 137 -14.46 -1.35 4.42
C ILE A 137 -13.59 -1.21 3.18
N SER A 138 -13.69 -2.14 2.23
CA SER A 138 -12.93 -2.03 0.97
C SER A 138 -13.37 -0.82 0.14
N SER A 139 -14.64 -0.40 0.20
CA SER A 139 -15.11 0.80 -0.49
C SER A 139 -14.49 2.09 0.05
N VAL A 140 -14.04 2.09 1.32
CA VAL A 140 -13.36 3.24 1.94
C VAL A 140 -12.06 3.56 1.21
N TRP A 141 -11.34 2.55 0.72
CA TRP A 141 -10.13 2.75 -0.09
C TRP A 141 -10.43 3.48 -1.40
N GLY A 142 -11.53 3.13 -2.06
CA GLY A 142 -11.99 3.83 -3.26
C GLY A 142 -12.37 5.29 -2.99
N VAL A 143 -13.12 5.53 -1.91
CA VAL A 143 -13.51 6.89 -1.49
C VAL A 143 -12.28 7.71 -1.09
N SER A 144 -11.35 7.14 -0.33
CA SER A 144 -10.10 7.80 0.06
C SER A 144 -9.23 8.14 -1.13
N GLY A 145 -9.21 7.29 -2.15
CA GLY A 145 -8.50 7.55 -3.39
C GLY A 145 -9.07 8.74 -4.19
N ILE A 146 -10.34 9.08 -3.99
CA ILE A 146 -10.98 10.28 -4.58
C ILE A 146 -10.72 11.50 -3.70
N ILE A 147 -11.01 11.38 -2.39
CA ILE A 147 -10.93 12.50 -1.46
C ILE A 147 -9.48 12.91 -1.20
N GLY A 148 -8.54 11.95 -1.11
CA GLY A 148 -7.15 12.20 -0.75
C GLY A 148 -6.46 13.22 -1.66
N PRO A 149 -6.37 12.98 -2.97
CA PRO A 149 -5.73 13.92 -3.89
C PRO A 149 -6.42 15.28 -3.94
N LEU A 150 -7.76 15.32 -3.88
CA LEU A 150 -8.51 16.58 -3.86
C LEU A 150 -8.28 17.37 -2.58
N ALA A 151 -8.51 16.74 -1.44
CA ALA A 151 -8.34 17.37 -0.14
C ALA A 151 -6.86 17.76 0.07
N GLY A 152 -5.93 16.88 -0.33
CA GLY A 152 -4.50 17.14 -0.26
C GLY A 152 -4.09 18.36 -1.07
N GLY A 153 -4.48 18.40 -2.34
CA GLY A 153 -4.21 19.55 -3.20
C GLY A 153 -4.80 20.86 -2.66
N PHE A 154 -6.09 20.83 -2.27
CA PHE A 154 -6.78 22.00 -1.73
C PHE A 154 -6.13 22.51 -0.41
N ILE A 155 -5.85 21.59 0.53
CA ILE A 155 -5.24 21.94 1.82
C ILE A 155 -3.85 22.54 1.62
N VAL A 156 -3.04 21.97 0.71
CA VAL A 156 -1.70 22.44 0.42
C VAL A 156 -1.70 23.84 -0.20
N ASP A 157 -2.62 24.10 -1.14
CA ASP A 157 -2.68 25.38 -1.85
C ASP A 157 -3.32 26.50 -1.03
N GLN A 158 -4.35 26.19 -0.20
CA GLN A 158 -5.17 27.20 0.47
C GLN A 158 -4.81 27.42 1.95
N ILE A 159 -4.21 26.41 2.60
CA ILE A 159 -3.94 26.46 4.04
C ILE A 159 -2.45 26.24 4.29
N SER A 160 -2.02 24.99 4.39
CA SER A 160 -0.61 24.55 4.54
C SER A 160 -0.54 23.02 4.49
N TRP A 161 0.58 22.48 3.98
CA TRP A 161 0.80 21.03 3.94
C TRP A 161 0.78 20.37 5.34
N HIS A 162 1.09 21.08 6.42
CA HIS A 162 1.05 20.57 7.80
C HIS A 162 -0.34 19.98 8.15
N TRP A 163 -1.41 20.58 7.62
CA TRP A 163 -2.79 20.18 7.91
C TRP A 163 -3.19 18.83 7.32
N ILE A 164 -2.48 18.31 6.30
CA ILE A 164 -2.72 16.94 5.81
C ILE A 164 -2.45 15.89 6.90
N PHE A 165 -1.57 16.22 7.85
CA PHE A 165 -1.27 15.38 9.01
C PHE A 165 -2.20 15.65 10.20
N PHE A 166 -2.49 16.92 10.48
CA PHE A 166 -3.34 17.29 11.62
C PHE A 166 -4.81 16.88 11.43
N MET A 167 -5.29 16.79 10.21
CA MET A 167 -6.66 16.32 9.93
C MET A 167 -6.94 14.91 10.46
N ASN A 168 -5.91 14.08 10.63
CA ASN A 168 -6.05 12.73 11.17
C ASN A 168 -6.49 12.73 12.64
N ILE A 169 -6.20 13.78 13.41
CA ILE A 169 -6.43 13.84 14.87
C ILE A 169 -7.92 13.70 15.21
N PRO A 170 -8.85 14.53 14.69
CA PRO A 170 -10.27 14.41 15.05
C PRO A 170 -10.85 13.05 14.67
N PHE A 171 -10.51 12.52 13.50
CA PHE A 171 -11.01 11.20 13.06
C PHE A 171 -10.47 10.07 13.94
N GLY A 172 -9.18 10.10 14.28
CA GLY A 172 -8.58 9.09 15.15
C GLY A 172 -9.16 9.12 16.58
N ILE A 173 -9.38 10.30 17.15
CA ILE A 173 -10.02 10.44 18.47
C ILE A 173 -11.44 9.86 18.44
N VAL A 174 -12.24 10.18 17.42
CA VAL A 174 -13.59 9.62 17.26
C VAL A 174 -13.54 8.10 17.13
N SER A 175 -12.60 7.56 16.36
CA SER A 175 -12.42 6.11 16.21
C SER A 175 -12.09 5.42 17.54
N ILE A 176 -11.16 5.99 18.33
CA ILE A 176 -10.82 5.50 19.67
C ILE A 176 -12.06 5.51 20.57
N PHE A 177 -12.77 6.63 20.63
CA PHE A 177 -13.94 6.79 21.46
C PHE A 177 -15.02 5.75 21.14
N LEU A 178 -15.33 5.56 19.86
CA LEU A 178 -16.32 4.58 19.42
C LEU A 178 -15.91 3.15 19.77
N ILE A 179 -14.66 2.76 19.58
CA ILE A 179 -14.17 1.42 19.97
C ILE A 179 -14.20 1.26 21.49
N TRP A 180 -13.74 2.27 22.22
CA TRP A 180 -13.70 2.22 23.68
C TRP A 180 -15.08 1.98 24.28
N MET A 181 -16.09 2.65 23.80
CA MET A 181 -17.47 2.54 24.32
C MET A 181 -18.21 1.31 23.83
N SER A 182 -17.94 0.83 22.62
CA SER A 182 -18.84 -0.10 21.92
C SER A 182 -18.31 -1.51 21.80
N LEU A 183 -16.99 -1.72 21.85
CA LEU A 183 -16.40 -3.06 21.73
C LEU A 183 -16.22 -3.68 23.12
N HIS A 184 -17.00 -4.72 23.41
CA HIS A 184 -16.84 -5.57 24.59
C HIS A 184 -16.23 -6.89 24.14
N GLU A 185 -15.02 -7.17 24.60
CA GLU A 185 -14.23 -8.33 24.21
C GLU A 185 -14.03 -9.28 25.39
N GLN A 186 -14.27 -10.56 25.14
CA GLN A 186 -13.87 -11.63 26.05
C GLN A 186 -12.55 -12.22 25.51
N ILE A 187 -11.44 -11.97 26.22
CA ILE A 187 -10.13 -12.41 25.79
C ILE A 187 -9.98 -13.90 26.11
N GLU A 188 -10.10 -14.77 25.11
CA GLU A 188 -9.62 -16.14 25.21
C GLU A 188 -8.10 -16.14 25.03
N LYS A 189 -7.36 -16.41 26.10
CA LYS A 189 -5.89 -16.53 26.06
C LYS A 189 -5.47 -17.75 25.23
N LYS A 190 -5.31 -17.58 23.93
CA LYS A 190 -4.67 -18.59 23.06
C LYS A 190 -3.16 -18.42 23.14
N LYS A 191 -2.43 -19.52 23.34
CA LYS A 191 -0.97 -19.52 23.26
C LYS A 191 -0.55 -19.49 21.80
N HIS A 192 -0.40 -18.30 21.22
CA HIS A 192 0.24 -18.11 19.91
C HIS A 192 1.74 -17.85 20.10
N VAL A 193 2.54 -18.39 19.21
CA VAL A 193 3.99 -18.14 19.17
C VAL A 193 4.24 -17.01 18.17
N ILE A 194 4.85 -15.91 18.63
CA ILE A 194 5.25 -14.81 17.74
C ILE A 194 6.60 -15.19 17.12
N ASP A 195 6.67 -15.13 15.79
CA ASP A 195 7.93 -15.32 15.07
C ASP A 195 8.77 -14.04 15.10
N TYR A 196 9.34 -13.74 16.28
CA TYR A 196 10.23 -12.59 16.44
C TYR A 196 11.45 -12.67 15.51
N ALA A 197 11.99 -13.85 15.29
CA ALA A 197 13.18 -14.04 14.47
C ALA A 197 12.89 -13.73 12.99
N GLY A 198 11.76 -14.21 12.44
CA GLY A 198 11.31 -13.87 11.10
C GLY A 198 11.05 -12.36 10.94
N ILE A 199 10.34 -11.76 11.90
CA ILE A 199 10.05 -10.31 11.89
C ILE A 199 11.36 -9.49 11.91
N PHE A 200 12.31 -9.79 12.80
CA PHE A 200 13.56 -9.05 12.91
C PHE A 200 14.44 -9.20 11.66
N THR A 201 14.57 -10.42 11.15
CA THR A 201 15.38 -10.67 9.94
C THR A 201 14.75 -9.99 8.71
N PHE A 202 13.43 -10.01 8.57
CA PHE A 202 12.71 -9.28 7.53
C PHE A 202 12.91 -7.76 7.65
N ALA A 203 12.74 -7.22 8.86
CA ALA A 203 12.90 -5.79 9.13
C ALA A 203 14.33 -5.31 8.82
N ILE A 204 15.35 -6.03 9.32
CA ILE A 204 16.75 -5.67 9.11
C ILE A 204 17.11 -5.76 7.63
N SER A 205 16.74 -6.84 6.95
CA SER A 205 17.09 -7.02 5.54
C SER A 205 16.42 -5.98 4.65
N THR A 206 15.14 -5.68 4.87
CA THR A 206 14.42 -4.69 4.06
C THR A 206 14.92 -3.27 4.34
N THR A 207 15.21 -2.95 5.62
CA THR A 207 15.78 -1.65 6.00
C THR A 207 17.19 -1.47 5.41
N ALA A 208 18.05 -2.50 5.53
CA ALA A 208 19.40 -2.45 4.94
C ALA A 208 19.34 -2.26 3.41
N PHE A 209 18.41 -2.94 2.73
CA PHE A 209 18.20 -2.78 1.30
C PHE A 209 17.82 -1.35 0.93
N LEU A 210 16.79 -0.79 1.59
CA LEU A 210 16.33 0.58 1.31
C LEU A 210 17.40 1.61 1.63
N PHE A 211 18.16 1.40 2.70
CA PHE A 211 19.26 2.29 3.08
C PHE A 211 20.42 2.22 2.09
N ALA A 212 20.75 1.01 1.58
CA ALA A 212 21.74 0.84 0.52
C ALA A 212 21.35 1.61 -0.75
N LEU A 213 20.07 1.54 -1.16
CA LEU A 213 19.56 2.29 -2.32
C LEU A 213 19.64 3.81 -2.12
N SER A 214 19.36 4.30 -0.91
CA SER A 214 19.47 5.71 -0.59
C SER A 214 20.91 6.22 -0.67
N LEU A 215 21.85 5.50 -0.03
CA LEU A 215 23.26 5.85 -0.10
C LEU A 215 23.79 5.76 -1.53
N LEU A 216 23.32 4.79 -2.32
CA LEU A 216 23.70 4.67 -3.72
C LEU A 216 23.24 5.87 -4.54
N LYS A 217 22.03 6.40 -4.25
CA LYS A 217 21.54 7.64 -4.88
C LYS A 217 22.40 8.84 -4.51
N GLU A 218 22.74 8.99 -3.23
CA GLU A 218 23.50 10.15 -2.71
C GLU A 218 24.93 10.14 -3.20
N GLN A 219 25.61 9.00 -3.06
CA GLN A 219 27.05 8.89 -3.36
C GLN A 219 27.34 8.63 -4.84
N LYS A 220 26.36 8.19 -5.61
CA LYS A 220 26.48 7.84 -7.06
C LYS A 220 27.61 6.85 -7.36
N GLN A 221 28.15 6.20 -6.33
CA GLN A 221 29.26 5.23 -6.42
C GLN A 221 29.01 4.06 -5.48
N MET A 222 29.48 2.87 -5.87
CA MET A 222 29.42 1.68 -5.03
C MET A 222 30.55 1.72 -4.01
N THR A 223 30.23 2.09 -2.77
CA THR A 223 31.19 2.14 -1.66
C THR A 223 31.17 0.84 -0.85
N GLY A 224 32.21 0.63 -0.03
CA GLY A 224 32.27 -0.53 0.87
C GLY A 224 31.06 -0.61 1.82
N THR A 225 30.56 0.51 2.29
CA THR A 225 29.35 0.58 3.13
C THR A 225 28.11 0.10 2.38
N ILE A 226 27.91 0.52 1.13
CA ILE A 226 26.77 0.10 0.29
C ILE A 226 26.87 -1.40 0.00
N LEU A 227 28.07 -1.89 -0.31
CA LEU A 227 28.29 -3.32 -0.54
C LEU A 227 27.97 -4.14 0.73
N THR A 228 28.42 -3.67 1.90
CA THR A 228 28.12 -4.30 3.19
C THR A 228 26.60 -4.36 3.45
N LEU A 229 25.87 -3.29 3.17
CA LEU A 229 24.41 -3.25 3.31
C LEU A 229 23.72 -4.24 2.38
N PHE A 230 24.17 -4.37 1.12
CA PHE A 230 23.65 -5.41 0.21
C PHE A 230 23.97 -6.83 0.70
N VAL A 231 25.15 -7.07 1.25
CA VAL A 231 25.50 -8.36 1.85
C VAL A 231 24.60 -8.65 3.06
N VAL A 232 24.37 -7.66 3.95
CA VAL A 232 23.44 -7.79 5.08
C VAL A 232 22.02 -8.08 4.59
N THR A 233 21.58 -7.43 3.51
CA THR A 233 20.28 -7.69 2.87
C THR A 233 20.18 -9.15 2.42
N ILE A 234 21.15 -9.62 1.65
CA ILE A 234 21.14 -10.99 1.11
C ILE A 234 21.16 -12.02 2.23
N ILE A 235 22.08 -11.87 3.19
CA ILE A 235 22.16 -12.77 4.36
C ILE A 235 20.85 -12.73 5.17
N GLY A 236 20.30 -11.53 5.40
CA GLY A 236 19.05 -11.35 6.13
C GLY A 236 17.85 -12.00 5.43
N VAL A 237 17.74 -11.86 4.11
CA VAL A 237 16.68 -12.54 3.32
C VAL A 237 16.85 -14.07 3.37
N LEU A 238 18.06 -14.59 3.20
CA LEU A 238 18.31 -16.03 3.28
C LEU A 238 17.99 -16.58 4.67
N LEU A 239 18.37 -15.85 5.73
CA LEU A 239 18.06 -16.21 7.10
C LEU A 239 16.54 -16.14 7.36
N PHE A 240 15.85 -15.10 6.89
CA PHE A 240 14.41 -14.99 6.94
C PHE A 240 13.73 -16.21 6.30
N LEU A 241 14.09 -16.54 5.06
CA LEU A 241 13.53 -17.71 4.35
C LEU A 241 13.81 -19.02 5.09
N TRP A 242 14.98 -19.16 5.71
CA TRP A 242 15.32 -20.34 6.50
C TRP A 242 14.48 -20.44 7.78
N ILE A 243 14.25 -19.33 8.48
CA ILE A 243 13.39 -19.24 9.66
C ILE A 243 11.93 -19.57 9.29
N GLU A 244 11.40 -18.95 8.24
CA GLU A 244 10.05 -19.17 7.73
C GLU A 244 9.83 -20.64 7.32
N ALA A 245 10.85 -21.29 6.75
CA ALA A 245 10.77 -22.71 6.36
C ALA A 245 10.68 -23.67 7.56
N LYS A 246 11.22 -23.27 8.74
CA LYS A 246 11.27 -24.10 9.96
C LYS A 246 10.27 -23.64 11.03
N GLY A 247 9.69 -22.45 10.89
CA GLY A 247 8.77 -21.85 11.86
C GLY A 247 7.50 -22.67 12.04
N ARG A 248 7.04 -22.79 13.31
CA ARG A 248 5.74 -23.43 13.62
C ARG A 248 4.55 -22.57 13.20
N GLU A 249 4.67 -21.26 13.34
CA GLU A 249 3.68 -20.26 12.92
C GLU A 249 4.38 -19.15 12.12
N PRO A 250 4.81 -19.44 10.86
CA PRO A 250 5.57 -18.50 10.06
C PRO A 250 4.72 -17.26 9.70
N MET A 251 5.39 -16.10 9.56
CA MET A 251 4.78 -14.87 9.08
C MET A 251 4.35 -15.02 7.61
N LEU A 252 5.17 -15.71 6.82
CA LEU A 252 4.95 -15.98 5.39
C LEU A 252 5.04 -17.50 5.13
N PRO A 253 3.91 -18.25 5.18
CA PRO A 253 3.96 -19.69 4.95
C PRO A 253 4.50 -20.03 3.56
N LEU A 254 5.75 -20.49 3.48
CA LEU A 254 6.42 -20.78 2.20
C LEU A 254 5.73 -21.90 1.39
N SER A 255 4.94 -22.76 2.04
CA SER A 255 4.12 -23.76 1.38
C SER A 255 3.09 -23.16 0.40
N LEU A 256 2.67 -21.91 0.59
CA LEU A 256 1.79 -21.20 -0.31
C LEU A 256 2.43 -20.97 -1.69
N PHE A 257 3.74 -20.79 -1.72
CA PHE A 257 4.49 -20.60 -2.97
C PHE A 257 4.64 -21.91 -3.78
N ALA A 258 4.34 -23.06 -3.19
CA ALA A 258 4.21 -24.30 -3.96
C ALA A 258 2.94 -24.34 -4.82
N VAL A 259 1.95 -23.45 -4.54
CA VAL A 259 0.73 -23.31 -5.34
C VAL A 259 0.97 -22.31 -6.47
N PRO A 260 1.07 -22.75 -7.73
CA PRO A 260 1.47 -21.88 -8.84
C PRO A 260 0.57 -20.66 -9.06
N MET A 261 -0.74 -20.79 -8.74
CA MET A 261 -1.70 -19.68 -8.81
C MET A 261 -1.31 -18.55 -7.84
N ILE A 262 -0.93 -18.90 -6.62
CA ILE A 262 -0.54 -17.96 -5.56
C ILE A 262 0.81 -17.32 -5.90
N THR A 263 1.78 -18.12 -6.35
CA THR A 263 3.11 -17.63 -6.73
C THR A 263 3.03 -16.61 -7.85
N ILE A 264 2.27 -16.92 -8.92
CA ILE A 264 2.08 -15.99 -10.04
C ILE A 264 1.35 -14.72 -9.58
N ALA A 265 0.29 -14.85 -8.76
CA ALA A 265 -0.44 -13.71 -8.21
C ALA A 265 0.45 -12.84 -7.32
N ASN A 266 1.34 -13.43 -6.52
CA ASN A 266 2.28 -12.72 -5.67
C ASN A 266 3.34 -11.97 -6.48
N ILE A 267 3.92 -12.59 -7.50
CA ILE A 267 4.89 -11.94 -8.40
C ILE A 267 4.22 -10.78 -9.15
N ALA A 268 3.04 -11.02 -9.73
CA ALA A 268 2.30 -9.97 -10.42
C ALA A 268 1.86 -8.86 -9.44
N GLY A 269 1.40 -9.22 -8.23
CA GLY A 269 1.03 -8.27 -7.18
C GLY A 269 2.18 -7.38 -6.76
N PHE A 270 3.40 -7.94 -6.63
CA PHE A 270 4.62 -7.19 -6.36
C PHE A 270 4.93 -6.18 -7.48
N LEU A 271 4.95 -6.63 -8.74
CA LEU A 271 5.24 -5.76 -9.90
C LEU A 271 4.19 -4.66 -10.05
N LEU A 272 2.91 -5.00 -9.91
CA LEU A 272 1.81 -4.04 -10.00
C LEU A 272 1.78 -3.09 -8.80
N GLY A 273 2.17 -3.54 -7.61
CA GLY A 273 2.37 -2.68 -6.45
C GLY A 273 3.46 -1.65 -6.68
N PHE A 274 4.59 -2.08 -7.26
CA PHE A 274 5.69 -1.20 -7.67
C PHE A 274 5.20 -0.11 -8.64
N ILE A 275 4.49 -0.51 -9.72
CA ILE A 275 4.00 0.42 -10.73
C ILE A 275 2.98 1.39 -10.12
N LEU A 276 2.06 0.89 -9.28
CA LEU A 276 1.01 1.69 -8.66
C LEU A 276 1.57 2.83 -7.82
N ILE A 277 2.48 2.53 -6.89
CA ILE A 277 3.03 3.55 -6.01
C ILE A 277 3.87 4.57 -6.78
N THR A 278 4.66 4.07 -7.74
CA THR A 278 5.50 4.93 -8.58
C THR A 278 4.63 5.90 -9.39
N ALA A 279 3.57 5.42 -10.03
CA ALA A 279 2.63 6.29 -10.75
C ALA A 279 1.94 7.29 -9.82
N ASN A 280 1.42 6.84 -8.67
CA ASN A 280 0.76 7.70 -7.69
C ASN A 280 1.67 8.82 -7.17
N PHE A 281 2.96 8.62 -7.17
CA PHE A 281 3.92 9.57 -6.62
C PHE A 281 4.50 10.50 -7.69
N TYR A 282 4.78 9.97 -8.86
CA TYR A 282 5.48 10.74 -9.90
C TYR A 282 4.55 11.44 -10.89
N ILE A 283 3.28 11.04 -11.02
CA ILE A 283 2.29 11.84 -11.77
C ILE A 283 2.04 13.19 -11.09
N PRO A 284 1.77 13.26 -9.76
CA PRO A 284 1.70 14.56 -9.07
C PRO A 284 2.96 15.41 -9.20
N LEU A 285 4.14 14.79 -9.13
CA LEU A 285 5.40 15.49 -9.30
C LEU A 285 5.56 16.03 -10.73
N TRP A 286 5.13 15.28 -11.75
CA TRP A 286 5.08 15.75 -13.13
C TRP A 286 4.21 17.00 -13.26
N VAL A 287 2.98 16.94 -12.74
CA VAL A 287 2.01 18.04 -12.82
C VAL A 287 2.56 19.31 -12.12
N GLN A 288 3.20 19.17 -10.97
CA GLN A 288 3.70 20.31 -10.21
C GLN A 288 5.08 20.77 -10.68
N GLY A 289 6.00 19.85 -10.96
CA GLY A 289 7.40 20.16 -11.24
C GLY A 289 7.73 20.41 -12.71
N VAL A 290 7.01 19.73 -13.64
CA VAL A 290 7.24 19.88 -15.11
C VAL A 290 6.25 20.85 -15.71
N THR A 291 4.94 20.69 -15.46
CA THR A 291 3.93 21.59 -16.04
C THR A 291 3.68 22.85 -15.19
N ASN A 292 4.34 22.97 -14.03
CA ASN A 292 4.22 24.11 -13.10
C ASN A 292 2.78 24.44 -12.67
N LEU A 293 1.92 23.43 -12.60
CA LEU A 293 0.55 23.55 -12.12
C LEU A 293 0.51 23.39 -10.60
N ASN A 294 -0.55 23.86 -9.95
CA ASN A 294 -0.71 23.80 -8.51
C ASN A 294 -1.08 22.38 -8.01
N ALA A 295 -0.99 22.19 -6.70
CA ALA A 295 -1.28 20.90 -6.05
C ALA A 295 -2.75 20.49 -6.21
N THR A 296 -3.69 21.44 -6.25
CA THR A 296 -5.12 21.16 -6.48
C THR A 296 -5.35 20.53 -7.85
N LEU A 297 -4.77 21.08 -8.92
CA LEU A 297 -4.86 20.51 -10.27
C LEU A 297 -4.17 19.15 -10.36
N SER A 298 -3.07 18.97 -9.65
CA SER A 298 -2.42 17.66 -9.51
C SER A 298 -3.37 16.64 -8.88
N GLY A 299 -4.08 17.01 -7.82
CA GLY A 299 -5.12 16.16 -7.20
C GLY A 299 -6.27 15.83 -8.17
N VAL A 300 -6.77 16.83 -8.91
CA VAL A 300 -7.81 16.65 -9.93
C VAL A 300 -7.37 15.66 -11.01
N THR A 301 -6.10 15.69 -11.41
CA THR A 301 -5.53 14.76 -12.40
C THR A 301 -5.58 13.30 -11.93
N MET A 302 -5.52 13.05 -10.61
CA MET A 302 -5.56 11.70 -10.03
C MET A 302 -6.97 11.15 -9.79
N LEU A 303 -8.00 12.01 -9.80
CA LEU A 303 -9.39 11.59 -9.53
C LEU A 303 -9.90 10.47 -10.44
N PRO A 304 -9.72 10.55 -11.79
CA PRO A 304 -10.24 9.54 -12.67
C PRO A 304 -9.67 8.16 -12.40
N MET A 305 -8.44 8.07 -11.87
CA MET A 305 -7.83 6.80 -11.47
C MET A 305 -8.68 6.07 -10.41
N SER A 306 -9.13 6.78 -9.38
CA SER A 306 -9.90 6.18 -8.28
C SER A 306 -11.32 5.79 -8.71
N VAL A 307 -11.99 6.66 -9.48
CA VAL A 307 -13.33 6.37 -10.03
C VAL A 307 -13.27 5.17 -10.98
N ALA A 308 -12.32 5.16 -11.90
CA ALA A 308 -12.14 4.07 -12.85
C ALA A 308 -11.74 2.76 -12.16
N TRP A 309 -10.96 2.82 -11.07
CA TRP A 309 -10.65 1.64 -10.24
C TRP A 309 -11.93 0.99 -9.73
N LEU A 310 -12.84 1.78 -9.18
CA LEU A 310 -14.11 1.27 -8.67
C LEU A 310 -14.95 0.60 -9.78
N CYS A 311 -15.05 1.24 -10.94
CA CYS A 311 -15.72 0.68 -12.11
C CYS A 311 -15.07 -0.63 -12.58
N GLY A 312 -13.74 -0.67 -12.64
CA GLY A 312 -12.97 -1.87 -13.00
C GLY A 312 -13.17 -3.01 -12.02
N ALA A 313 -13.20 -2.74 -10.72
CA ALA A 313 -13.44 -3.74 -9.67
C ALA A 313 -14.85 -4.35 -9.77
N ILE A 314 -15.88 -3.52 -9.99
CA ILE A 314 -17.26 -3.98 -10.20
C ILE A 314 -17.37 -4.86 -11.44
N LEU A 315 -16.77 -4.42 -12.56
CA LEU A 315 -16.76 -5.17 -13.80
C LEU A 315 -16.03 -6.51 -13.65
N SER A 316 -14.88 -6.51 -12.96
CA SER A 316 -14.11 -7.73 -12.68
C SER A 316 -14.95 -8.76 -11.92
N GLY A 317 -15.70 -8.34 -10.88
CA GLY A 317 -16.59 -9.23 -10.14
C GLY A 317 -17.62 -9.92 -11.03
N ARG A 318 -18.20 -9.17 -11.98
CA ARG A 318 -19.16 -9.71 -12.97
C ARG A 318 -18.50 -10.62 -14.02
N TRP A 319 -17.29 -10.31 -14.44
CA TRP A 319 -16.56 -11.12 -15.42
C TRP A 319 -16.09 -12.46 -14.85
N LEU A 320 -15.65 -12.45 -13.60
CA LEU A 320 -15.17 -13.67 -12.92
C LEU A 320 -16.24 -14.75 -12.78
N SER A 321 -17.52 -14.37 -12.77
CA SER A 321 -18.63 -15.35 -12.79
C SER A 321 -18.83 -16.04 -14.16
N LYS A 322 -18.30 -15.45 -15.24
CA LYS A 322 -18.55 -15.89 -16.63
C LYS A 322 -17.27 -16.29 -17.37
N THR A 323 -16.10 -15.92 -16.85
CA THR A 323 -14.83 -16.00 -17.59
C THR A 323 -13.73 -16.54 -16.70
N ALA A 324 -12.76 -17.25 -17.27
CA ALA A 324 -11.61 -17.77 -16.53
C ALA A 324 -10.78 -16.62 -15.91
N ILE A 325 -10.34 -16.80 -14.66
CA ILE A 325 -9.57 -15.83 -13.89
C ILE A 325 -8.36 -15.32 -14.68
N GLY A 326 -7.62 -16.20 -15.37
CA GLY A 326 -6.46 -15.83 -16.18
C GLY A 326 -6.78 -14.84 -17.32
N LYS A 327 -7.97 -14.91 -17.92
CA LYS A 327 -8.39 -13.94 -18.95
C LYS A 327 -8.65 -12.56 -18.32
N VAL A 328 -9.31 -12.54 -17.16
CA VAL A 328 -9.63 -11.29 -16.46
C VAL A 328 -8.35 -10.59 -15.98
N THR A 329 -7.42 -11.34 -15.36
CA THR A 329 -6.14 -10.79 -14.91
C THR A 329 -5.29 -10.26 -16.07
N LEU A 330 -5.23 -11.01 -17.18
CA LEU A 330 -4.49 -10.60 -18.36
C LEU A 330 -5.06 -9.30 -18.97
N THR A 331 -6.40 -9.23 -19.12
CA THR A 331 -7.05 -8.01 -19.65
C THR A 331 -6.77 -6.80 -18.76
N GLY A 332 -6.92 -6.95 -17.43
CA GLY A 332 -6.63 -5.84 -16.52
C GLY A 332 -5.17 -5.39 -16.55
N THR A 333 -4.23 -6.34 -16.61
CA THR A 333 -2.79 -6.02 -16.71
C THR A 333 -2.45 -5.36 -18.06
N LEU A 334 -3.09 -5.79 -19.15
CA LEU A 334 -2.93 -5.16 -20.47
C LEU A 334 -3.41 -3.69 -20.45
N VAL A 335 -4.52 -3.42 -19.78
CA VAL A 335 -5.02 -2.05 -19.59
C VAL A 335 -4.04 -1.21 -18.77
N ILE A 336 -3.45 -1.77 -17.70
CA ILE A 336 -2.39 -1.07 -16.93
C ILE A 336 -1.19 -0.76 -17.83
N THR A 337 -0.76 -1.73 -18.65
CA THR A 337 0.35 -1.53 -19.61
C THR A 337 0.04 -0.40 -20.59
N ALA A 338 -1.20 -0.32 -21.11
CA ALA A 338 -1.62 0.79 -21.96
C ALA A 338 -1.57 2.15 -21.22
N GLY A 339 -1.95 2.19 -19.95
CA GLY A 339 -1.79 3.39 -19.11
C GLY A 339 -0.32 3.77 -18.90
N CYS A 340 0.57 2.78 -18.64
CA CYS A 340 2.02 3.03 -18.55
C CYS A 340 2.59 3.58 -19.87
N LEU A 341 2.15 3.05 -21.01
CA LEU A 341 2.51 3.60 -22.33
C LEU A 341 2.02 5.04 -22.49
N GLY A 342 0.79 5.33 -22.04
CA GLY A 342 0.24 6.69 -22.09
C GLY A 342 1.07 7.72 -21.32
N MET A 343 1.71 7.34 -20.20
CA MET A 343 2.61 8.23 -19.45
C MET A 343 3.90 8.57 -20.22
N VAL A 344 4.39 7.68 -21.08
CA VAL A 344 5.60 7.94 -21.88
C VAL A 344 5.38 9.10 -22.86
N PHE A 345 4.14 9.38 -23.22
CA PHE A 345 3.78 10.51 -24.12
C PHE A 345 3.51 11.82 -23.37
N PHE A 346 3.76 11.90 -22.08
CA PHE A 346 3.68 13.18 -21.36
C PHE A 346 4.78 14.12 -21.85
N GLN A 347 4.42 15.39 -22.07
CA GLN A 347 5.31 16.47 -22.48
C GLN A 347 5.02 17.70 -21.62
N THR A 348 5.85 18.71 -21.67
CA THR A 348 5.67 19.97 -20.92
C THR A 348 4.34 20.66 -21.22
N ASP A 349 3.83 20.52 -22.44
CA ASP A 349 2.55 21.06 -22.91
C ASP A 349 1.38 20.07 -22.79
N THR A 350 1.59 18.91 -22.16
CA THR A 350 0.54 17.90 -22.01
C THR A 350 -0.63 18.45 -21.21
N THR A 351 -1.81 18.40 -21.83
CA THR A 351 -3.05 18.91 -21.23
C THR A 351 -3.52 18.03 -20.07
N ILE A 352 -4.14 18.65 -19.06
CA ILE A 352 -4.75 17.94 -17.91
C ILE A 352 -5.72 16.83 -18.37
N PRO A 353 -6.65 17.04 -19.35
CA PRO A 353 -7.54 15.99 -19.83
C PRO A 353 -6.81 14.73 -20.31
N TRP A 354 -5.65 14.87 -20.98
CA TRP A 354 -4.88 13.70 -21.43
C TRP A 354 -4.30 12.93 -20.23
N MET A 355 -3.73 13.63 -19.24
CA MET A 355 -3.25 13.01 -18.02
C MET A 355 -4.38 12.29 -17.26
N MET A 356 -5.59 12.89 -17.21
CA MET A 356 -6.79 12.29 -16.62
C MET A 356 -7.23 11.02 -17.34
N VAL A 357 -7.13 10.97 -18.66
CA VAL A 357 -7.42 9.76 -19.45
C VAL A 357 -6.42 8.65 -19.12
N VAL A 358 -5.13 8.98 -19.04
CA VAL A 358 -4.08 8.01 -18.70
C VAL A 358 -4.28 7.44 -17.29
N THR A 359 -4.56 8.30 -16.31
CA THR A 359 -4.82 7.87 -14.93
C THR A 359 -6.10 7.03 -14.82
N ALA A 360 -7.16 7.37 -15.59
CA ALA A 360 -8.39 6.57 -15.68
C ALA A 360 -8.11 5.15 -16.23
N ILE A 361 -7.34 5.05 -17.31
CA ILE A 361 -6.94 3.76 -17.90
C ILE A 361 -6.21 2.92 -16.86
N MET A 362 -5.22 3.50 -16.17
CA MET A 362 -4.48 2.80 -15.12
C MET A 362 -5.41 2.32 -14.00
N GLY A 363 -6.26 3.22 -13.48
CA GLY A 363 -7.19 2.90 -12.41
C GLY A 363 -8.14 1.76 -12.78
N PHE A 364 -8.71 1.80 -13.98
CA PHE A 364 -9.59 0.76 -14.49
C PHE A 364 -8.89 -0.61 -14.55
N GLY A 365 -7.66 -0.64 -15.06
CA GLY A 365 -6.83 -1.83 -15.09
C GLY A 365 -6.52 -2.38 -13.70
N TYR A 366 -6.17 -1.53 -12.74
CA TYR A 366 -5.93 -1.92 -11.33
C TYR A 366 -7.18 -2.50 -10.69
N GLY A 367 -8.35 -1.87 -10.88
CA GLY A 367 -9.62 -2.36 -10.37
C GLY A 367 -9.92 -3.78 -10.85
N ILE A 368 -9.74 -4.04 -12.14
CA ILE A 368 -9.91 -5.38 -12.73
C ILE A 368 -8.91 -6.36 -12.12
N THR A 369 -7.63 -6.01 -12.12
CA THR A 369 -6.54 -6.95 -11.84
C THR A 369 -6.47 -7.33 -10.37
N PHE A 370 -6.51 -6.35 -9.44
CA PHE A 370 -6.42 -6.66 -8.01
C PHE A 370 -7.65 -7.43 -7.50
N THR A 371 -8.84 -7.13 -8.03
CA THR A 371 -10.03 -7.92 -7.71
C THR A 371 -9.87 -9.37 -8.18
N ALA A 372 -9.40 -9.57 -9.41
CA ALA A 372 -9.21 -10.90 -9.97
C ALA A 372 -8.12 -11.70 -9.24
N PHE A 373 -6.99 -11.08 -8.86
CA PHE A 373 -5.96 -11.74 -8.06
C PHE A 373 -6.44 -12.10 -6.65
N SER A 374 -7.22 -11.23 -6.00
CA SER A 374 -7.80 -11.54 -4.70
C SER A 374 -8.68 -12.79 -4.75
N VAL A 375 -9.51 -12.92 -5.79
CA VAL A 375 -10.33 -14.11 -6.00
C VAL A 375 -9.47 -15.32 -6.37
N ALA A 376 -8.45 -15.15 -7.22
CA ALA A 376 -7.53 -16.21 -7.62
C ALA A 376 -6.82 -16.84 -6.41
N VAL A 377 -6.26 -16.00 -5.55
CA VAL A 377 -5.51 -16.42 -4.35
C VAL A 377 -6.43 -17.15 -3.37
N GLN A 378 -7.64 -16.62 -3.12
CA GLN A 378 -8.59 -17.23 -2.19
C GLN A 378 -9.15 -18.55 -2.72
N SER A 379 -9.34 -18.69 -4.04
CA SER A 379 -9.85 -19.90 -4.67
C SER A 379 -8.79 -21.00 -4.83
N ALA A 380 -7.51 -20.67 -4.67
CA ALA A 380 -6.40 -21.61 -4.85
C ALA A 380 -6.10 -22.47 -3.61
N VAL A 381 -6.71 -22.18 -2.47
CA VAL A 381 -6.46 -22.85 -1.18
C VAL A 381 -7.76 -23.16 -0.45
N ASP A 382 -7.68 -24.13 0.47
CA ASP A 382 -8.76 -24.46 1.37
C ASP A 382 -9.12 -23.27 2.28
N TRP A 383 -10.34 -23.30 2.81
CA TRP A 383 -10.89 -22.24 3.66
C TRP A 383 -9.94 -21.80 4.79
N LYS A 384 -9.32 -22.74 5.48
CA LYS A 384 -8.41 -22.47 6.62
C LYS A 384 -7.18 -21.67 6.22
N MET A 385 -6.73 -21.77 4.98
CA MET A 385 -5.52 -21.12 4.47
C MET A 385 -5.79 -19.81 3.72
N ARG A 386 -7.05 -19.43 3.48
CA ARG A 386 -7.40 -18.22 2.71
C ARG A 386 -6.85 -16.93 3.33
N GLY A 387 -6.90 -16.83 4.67
CA GLY A 387 -6.33 -15.69 5.38
C GLY A 387 -4.82 -15.56 5.17
N ALA A 388 -4.08 -16.65 5.34
CA ALA A 388 -2.63 -16.69 5.12
C ALA A 388 -2.26 -16.38 3.65
N ALA A 389 -3.01 -16.93 2.69
CA ALA A 389 -2.79 -16.69 1.27
C ALA A 389 -3.03 -15.22 0.89
N MET A 390 -4.10 -14.60 1.39
CA MET A 390 -4.35 -13.17 1.19
C MET A 390 -3.33 -12.30 1.90
N GLY A 391 -2.91 -12.68 3.11
CA GLY A 391 -1.83 -12.02 3.84
C GLY A 391 -0.53 -12.01 3.04
N SER A 392 -0.14 -13.16 2.47
CA SER A 392 1.00 -13.29 1.57
C SER A 392 0.89 -12.37 0.35
N HIS A 393 -0.27 -12.34 -0.31
CA HIS A 393 -0.49 -11.50 -1.48
C HIS A 393 -0.42 -10.00 -1.15
N ASN A 394 -1.03 -9.57 -0.04
CA ASN A 394 -0.95 -8.19 0.41
C ASN A 394 0.47 -7.79 0.83
N LEU A 395 1.21 -8.69 1.50
CA LEU A 395 2.61 -8.48 1.84
C LEU A 395 3.45 -8.24 0.58
N MET A 396 3.33 -9.11 -0.42
CA MET A 396 4.08 -8.99 -1.68
C MET A 396 3.73 -7.70 -2.44
N LYS A 397 2.44 -7.35 -2.49
CA LYS A 397 1.99 -6.07 -3.08
C LYS A 397 2.60 -4.86 -2.35
N ASN A 398 2.53 -4.83 -1.02
CA ASN A 398 3.04 -3.72 -0.22
C ASN A 398 4.58 -3.65 -0.23
N LEU A 399 5.26 -4.81 -0.28
CA LEU A 399 6.70 -4.88 -0.49
C LEU A 399 7.08 -4.32 -1.86
N GLY A 400 6.29 -4.65 -2.90
CA GLY A 400 6.44 -4.06 -4.23
C GLY A 400 6.29 -2.53 -4.20
N GLN A 401 5.35 -1.98 -3.42
CA GLN A 401 5.21 -0.54 -3.25
C GLN A 401 6.42 0.07 -2.54
N ALA A 402 6.86 -0.49 -1.41
CA ALA A 402 8.00 0.04 -0.65
C ALA A 402 9.30 0.04 -1.49
N ILE A 403 9.57 -1.06 -2.19
CA ILE A 403 10.73 -1.18 -3.07
C ILE A 403 10.57 -0.31 -4.32
N GLY A 404 9.34 -0.23 -4.85
CA GLY A 404 9.03 0.52 -6.05
C GLY A 404 9.39 2.00 -5.92
N ILE A 405 8.97 2.65 -4.86
CA ILE A 405 9.27 4.05 -4.64
C ILE A 405 10.78 4.28 -4.38
N ALA A 406 11.42 3.39 -3.62
CA ALA A 406 12.86 3.51 -3.32
C ALA A 406 13.73 3.32 -4.58
N VAL A 407 13.45 2.29 -5.38
CA VAL A 407 14.18 2.02 -6.64
C VAL A 407 13.93 3.12 -7.66
N SER A 408 12.68 3.58 -7.79
CA SER A 408 12.36 4.69 -8.71
C SER A 408 13.07 5.98 -8.30
N GLY A 409 13.31 6.16 -7.00
CA GLY A 409 14.08 7.28 -6.47
C GLY A 409 15.53 7.35 -6.96
N LEU A 410 16.15 6.21 -7.32
CA LEU A 410 17.50 6.19 -7.91
C LEU A 410 17.54 6.85 -9.30
N TRP A 411 16.41 6.88 -9.99
CA TRP A 411 16.32 7.44 -11.35
C TRP A 411 15.80 8.88 -11.35
N LEU A 412 15.32 9.36 -10.20
CA LEU A 412 14.82 10.72 -10.06
C LEU A 412 15.98 11.70 -9.97
N SER A 413 15.89 12.80 -10.72
CA SER A 413 16.82 13.94 -10.61
C SER A 413 16.80 14.53 -9.21
N ASP A 414 17.93 15.12 -8.79
CA ASP A 414 18.01 15.90 -7.55
C ASP A 414 17.29 17.25 -7.69
N GLN A 415 17.14 17.75 -8.91
CA GLN A 415 16.32 18.91 -9.23
C GLN A 415 14.86 18.47 -9.45
N LEU A 416 13.94 19.07 -8.69
CA LEU A 416 12.51 18.75 -8.79
C LEU A 416 11.74 19.71 -9.71
N LYS A 417 12.43 20.42 -10.59
CA LYS A 417 11.84 21.33 -11.62
C LYS A 417 12.72 21.34 -12.88
N GLY A 418 12.09 21.65 -14.01
CA GLY A 418 12.79 21.86 -15.27
C GLY A 418 13.11 20.59 -16.07
N ILE A 419 14.01 20.73 -17.05
CA ILE A 419 14.33 19.69 -18.05
C ILE A 419 14.94 18.43 -17.43
N GLU A 420 15.73 18.56 -16.39
CA GLU A 420 16.32 17.40 -15.70
C GLU A 420 15.27 16.53 -15.01
N LEU A 421 14.26 17.17 -14.39
CA LEU A 421 13.12 16.44 -13.84
C LEU A 421 12.33 15.73 -14.94
N GLU A 422 12.00 16.43 -16.01
CA GLU A 422 11.27 15.87 -17.16
C GLU A 422 11.96 14.62 -17.69
N THR A 423 13.27 14.69 -17.98
CA THR A 423 14.07 13.58 -18.49
C THR A 423 14.11 12.40 -17.52
N SER A 424 14.24 12.68 -16.22
CA SER A 424 14.26 11.63 -15.20
C SER A 424 12.90 10.93 -15.05
N LEU A 425 11.80 11.68 -15.09
CA LEU A 425 10.45 11.14 -15.04
C LEU A 425 10.10 10.31 -16.28
N HIS A 426 10.50 10.75 -17.49
CA HIS A 426 10.37 9.95 -18.70
C HIS A 426 11.12 8.61 -18.57
N THR A 427 12.35 8.65 -18.03
CA THR A 427 13.12 7.42 -17.77
C THR A 427 12.37 6.49 -16.84
N ILE A 428 11.75 7.01 -15.78
CA ILE A 428 10.93 6.23 -14.85
C ILE A 428 9.73 5.64 -15.59
N PHE A 429 8.98 6.44 -16.36
CA PHE A 429 7.79 5.98 -17.09
C PHE A 429 8.11 4.87 -18.10
N ILE A 430 9.22 4.98 -18.84
CA ILE A 430 9.68 3.92 -19.75
C ILE A 430 9.97 2.62 -18.96
N LYS A 431 10.63 2.71 -17.82
CA LYS A 431 10.90 1.54 -16.97
C LYS A 431 9.61 0.93 -16.40
N LEU A 432 8.58 1.73 -16.10
CA LEU A 432 7.27 1.21 -15.71
C LEU A 432 6.60 0.42 -16.84
N VAL A 433 6.76 0.84 -18.10
CA VAL A 433 6.30 0.04 -19.25
C VAL A 433 6.99 -1.33 -19.26
N VAL A 434 8.31 -1.38 -19.11
CA VAL A 434 9.05 -2.65 -19.07
C VAL A 434 8.55 -3.54 -17.93
N LEU A 435 8.38 -3.00 -16.72
CA LEU A 435 7.84 -3.74 -15.58
C LEU A 435 6.41 -4.23 -15.82
N SER A 436 5.58 -3.42 -16.50
CA SER A 436 4.21 -3.81 -16.82
C SER A 436 4.15 -4.97 -17.83
N LEU A 437 5.11 -5.05 -18.76
CA LEU A 437 5.25 -6.19 -19.67
C LEU A 437 5.63 -7.47 -18.93
N PHE A 438 6.50 -7.40 -17.92
CA PHE A 438 6.78 -8.56 -17.05
C PHE A 438 5.54 -8.98 -16.25
N ALA A 439 4.77 -8.03 -15.69
CA ALA A 439 3.51 -8.31 -15.02
C ALA A 439 2.47 -8.93 -15.97
N LEU A 440 2.44 -8.47 -17.24
CA LEU A 440 1.60 -9.02 -18.28
C LEU A 440 1.98 -10.47 -18.61
N GLY A 441 3.29 -10.75 -18.72
CA GLY A 441 3.81 -12.11 -18.90
C GLY A 441 3.41 -13.04 -17.74
N ALA A 442 3.57 -12.58 -16.50
CA ALA A 442 3.13 -13.32 -15.32
C ALA A 442 1.62 -13.60 -15.34
N SER A 443 0.80 -12.57 -15.63
CA SER A 443 -0.66 -12.74 -15.76
C SER A 443 -1.03 -13.71 -16.88
N GLY A 444 -0.29 -13.70 -17.99
CA GLY A 444 -0.47 -14.64 -19.12
C GLY A 444 -0.22 -16.10 -18.75
N MET A 445 0.67 -16.38 -17.79
CA MET A 445 0.87 -17.75 -17.29
C MET A 445 -0.38 -18.34 -16.63
N LEU A 446 -1.28 -17.49 -16.11
CA LEU A 446 -2.56 -17.96 -15.53
C LEU A 446 -3.56 -18.44 -16.57
N LEU A 447 -3.42 -18.06 -17.85
CA LEU A 447 -4.28 -18.59 -18.92
C LEU A 447 -4.16 -20.11 -19.10
N ARG A 448 -2.93 -20.63 -18.89
CA ARG A 448 -2.63 -22.06 -19.08
C ARG A 448 -3.04 -22.94 -17.92
N LYS A 449 -3.43 -22.35 -16.77
CA LYS A 449 -3.78 -23.10 -15.56
C LYS A 449 -5.29 -23.09 -15.37
N LYS A 450 -5.92 -24.24 -15.59
CA LYS A 450 -7.31 -24.48 -15.18
C LYS A 450 -7.37 -24.33 -13.66
N ALA A 451 -8.16 -23.37 -13.14
CA ALA A 451 -8.56 -23.41 -11.75
C ALA A 451 -9.16 -24.77 -11.46
N LYS A 452 -8.62 -25.53 -10.50
CA LYS A 452 -9.35 -26.66 -9.94
C LYS A 452 -10.62 -26.04 -9.37
N GLN A 453 -11.74 -26.18 -10.08
CA GLN A 453 -13.05 -25.88 -9.53
C GLN A 453 -13.23 -26.84 -8.34
N PHE A 454 -13.03 -26.32 -7.12
CA PHE A 454 -13.56 -27.00 -5.96
C PHE A 454 -15.08 -26.88 -6.07
N SER A 455 -15.69 -27.92 -6.58
CA SER A 455 -17.12 -28.16 -6.45
C SER A 455 -17.44 -28.15 -4.95
N PRO A 456 -18.36 -27.30 -4.47
CA PRO A 456 -18.82 -27.42 -3.11
C PRO A 456 -19.51 -28.77 -2.98
N LYS A 457 -18.94 -29.65 -2.15
CA LYS A 457 -19.69 -30.77 -1.56
C LYS A 457 -20.34 -30.28 -0.29
#